data_cab5f056fb9fabe89ba6bbe2dcd12535
#
_entry.id   cab5f056fb9fabe89ba6bbe2dcd12535
#
_cell.length_a   1.000
_cell.length_b   1.000
_cell.length_c   1.000
_cell.angle_alpha   90.00
_cell.angle_beta   90.00
_cell.angle_gamma   90.00
#
_symmetry.space_group_name_H-M   'P 1'
#
loop_
_entity.id
_entity.type
_entity.pdbx_description
1 polymer ?
#
loop_
_entity_poly.entity_id
_entity_poly.type
_entity_poly.pdbx_seq_one_letter_code
_entity_poly.pdbx_strand_id
1 'polypeptide(L)'
;KFDRIVCVFMYFVKDLEHINRWIGWTKARYPKVELTQVPHWNLTYILRGGMYCVPNPDVKLLKLADVVKAMQLKHDVYYTFLGMKKADGMNRRLMLNGYEEKGYENNGMCYPLADWTQKDILAYMKQNNLPEPVRYGNKASNGIGFNIDCFLWLRSNYPADLQKIIKAFPMSGRILFEYDNGTK
;
A
#
# COMPACT_ATOMS: atom_id res chain seq x y z
N LYS A 1 21.46 -6.36 -12.35
CA LYS A 1 20.38 -6.57 -13.32
C LYS A 1 19.67 -7.87 -12.95
N PHE A 2 18.35 -7.84 -12.81
CA PHE A 2 17.57 -9.02 -12.45
C PHE A 2 17.01 -9.66 -13.72
N ASP A 3 17.01 -10.98 -13.80
CA ASP A 3 16.46 -11.73 -14.94
C ASP A 3 14.94 -11.76 -14.89
N ARG A 4 14.37 -11.77 -13.69
CA ARG A 4 12.94 -11.77 -13.43
C ARG A 4 12.58 -10.81 -12.31
N ILE A 5 11.51 -10.05 -12.50
CA ILE A 5 10.96 -9.14 -11.49
C ILE A 5 9.46 -9.38 -11.37
N VAL A 6 9.00 -9.65 -10.14
CA VAL A 6 7.58 -9.77 -9.80
C VAL A 6 7.19 -8.59 -8.92
N CYS A 7 6.28 -7.77 -9.39
CA CYS A 7 5.70 -6.68 -8.61
C CYS A 7 4.45 -7.17 -7.91
N VAL A 8 4.42 -7.10 -6.58
CA VAL A 8 3.28 -7.52 -5.77
C VAL A 8 2.53 -6.28 -5.28
N PHE A 9 1.30 -6.10 -5.76
CA PHE A 9 0.41 -5.07 -5.26
C PHE A 9 -0.55 -5.65 -4.22
N MET A 10 -0.58 -5.06 -3.02
CA MET A 10 -1.46 -5.50 -1.94
C MET A 10 -2.66 -4.55 -1.81
N TYR A 11 -3.89 -5.08 -1.88
CA TYR A 11 -5.13 -4.29 -1.87
C TYR A 11 -5.98 -4.55 -0.62
N PHE A 12 -6.77 -3.55 -0.19
CA PHE A 12 -7.88 -3.71 0.75
C PHE A 12 -9.19 -3.98 0.01
N VAL A 13 -9.44 -3.24 -1.08
CA VAL A 13 -10.56 -3.44 -1.99
C VAL A 13 -9.99 -3.64 -3.39
N LYS A 14 -10.38 -4.74 -4.02
CA LYS A 14 -9.91 -5.09 -5.36
C LYS A 14 -10.66 -4.29 -6.44
N ASP A 15 -10.03 -4.16 -7.60
CA ASP A 15 -10.63 -3.60 -8.82
C ASP A 15 -11.13 -2.15 -8.68
N LEU A 16 -10.42 -1.34 -7.90
CA LEU A 16 -10.63 0.10 -7.90
C LEU A 16 -10.08 0.71 -9.20
N GLU A 17 -10.90 1.52 -9.89
CA GLU A 17 -10.56 2.08 -11.20
C GLU A 17 -9.29 2.94 -11.13
N HIS A 18 -9.22 3.85 -10.14
CA HIS A 18 -8.05 4.72 -10.01
C HIS A 18 -6.76 3.94 -9.72
N ILE A 19 -6.82 2.78 -9.06
CA ILE A 19 -5.68 1.88 -8.86
C ILE A 19 -5.36 1.12 -10.15
N ASN A 20 -6.38 0.63 -10.86
CA ASN A 20 -6.18 -0.09 -12.11
C ASN A 20 -5.51 0.77 -13.18
N ARG A 21 -5.71 2.10 -13.18
CA ARG A 21 -4.95 3.04 -14.03
C ARG A 21 -3.45 2.99 -13.74
N TRP A 22 -3.05 2.97 -12.46
CA TRP A 22 -1.65 2.84 -12.07
C TRP A 22 -1.06 1.48 -12.44
N ILE A 23 -1.83 0.40 -12.25
CA ILE A 23 -1.45 -0.95 -12.66
C ILE A 23 -1.26 -1.00 -14.17
N GLY A 24 -2.18 -0.43 -14.95
CA GLY A 24 -2.09 -0.33 -16.40
C GLY A 24 -0.86 0.46 -16.85
N TRP A 25 -0.60 1.62 -16.23
CA TRP A 25 0.59 2.41 -16.49
C TRP A 25 1.88 1.61 -16.20
N THR A 26 1.94 0.92 -15.06
CA THR A 26 3.10 0.11 -14.68
C THR A 26 3.36 -1.00 -15.69
N LYS A 27 2.33 -1.72 -16.13
CA LYS A 27 2.44 -2.77 -17.15
C LYS A 27 2.91 -2.23 -18.50
N ALA A 28 2.39 -1.08 -18.91
CA ALA A 28 2.80 -0.44 -20.18
C ALA A 28 4.26 0.05 -20.13
N ARG A 29 4.67 0.63 -19.00
CA ARG A 29 6.03 1.17 -18.82
C ARG A 29 7.08 0.09 -18.65
N TYR A 30 6.70 -1.03 -18.01
CA TYR A 30 7.59 -2.14 -17.65
C TYR A 30 7.02 -3.49 -18.10
N PRO A 31 6.94 -3.76 -19.41
CA PRO A 31 6.24 -4.95 -19.95
C PRO A 31 6.88 -6.28 -19.54
N LYS A 32 8.14 -6.26 -19.10
CA LYS A 32 8.86 -7.45 -18.60
C LYS A 32 8.60 -7.74 -17.11
N VAL A 33 7.93 -6.83 -16.39
CA VAL A 33 7.62 -7.02 -14.98
C VAL A 33 6.31 -7.80 -14.86
N GLU A 34 6.35 -8.93 -14.18
CA GLU A 34 5.16 -9.67 -13.79
C GLU A 34 4.47 -8.91 -12.65
N LEU A 35 3.18 -8.60 -12.78
CA LEU A 35 2.42 -7.92 -11.74
C LEU A 35 1.34 -8.84 -11.18
N THR A 36 1.43 -9.12 -9.88
CA THR A 36 0.46 -9.92 -9.13
C THR A 36 -0.27 -9.08 -8.09
N GLN A 37 -1.54 -9.34 -7.87
CA GLN A 37 -2.37 -8.65 -6.88
C GLN A 37 -2.79 -9.62 -5.78
N VAL A 38 -2.62 -9.22 -4.51
CA VAL A 38 -3.00 -10.03 -3.35
C VAL A 38 -3.69 -9.16 -2.30
N PRO A 39 -4.53 -9.73 -1.42
CA PRO A 39 -5.07 -9.01 -0.27
C PRO A 39 -3.94 -8.51 0.64
N HIS A 40 -4.09 -7.30 1.16
CA HIS A 40 -3.13 -6.73 2.10
C HIS A 40 -3.16 -7.51 3.43
N TRP A 41 -2.00 -7.81 3.99
CA TRP A 41 -1.91 -8.56 5.26
C TRP A 41 -2.73 -7.92 6.39
N ASN A 42 -2.74 -6.59 6.49
CA ASN A 42 -3.49 -5.86 7.51
C ASN A 42 -5.03 -5.97 7.34
N LEU A 43 -5.51 -6.41 6.18
CA LEU A 43 -6.94 -6.68 5.96
C LEU A 43 -7.46 -7.73 6.95
N THR A 44 -6.63 -8.70 7.33
CA THR A 44 -7.00 -9.73 8.29
C THR A 44 -7.27 -9.16 9.69
N TYR A 45 -6.51 -8.13 10.09
CA TYR A 45 -6.72 -7.41 11.36
C TYR A 45 -7.98 -6.55 11.32
N ILE A 46 -8.22 -5.89 10.19
CA ILE A 46 -9.43 -5.07 9.97
C ILE A 46 -10.68 -5.94 10.04
N LEU A 47 -10.71 -7.05 9.34
CA LEU A 47 -11.84 -7.95 9.29
C LEU A 47 -12.07 -8.64 10.65
N ARG A 48 -11.01 -9.10 11.30
CA ARG A 48 -11.14 -9.75 12.61
C ARG A 48 -11.57 -8.78 13.71
N GLY A 49 -11.05 -7.55 13.71
CA GLY A 49 -11.37 -6.51 14.68
C GLY A 49 -12.64 -5.73 14.40
N GLY A 50 -13.21 -5.87 13.21
CA GLY A 50 -14.45 -5.16 12.83
C GLY A 50 -14.24 -3.67 12.56
N MET A 51 -13.08 -3.24 12.07
CA MET A 51 -12.89 -1.85 11.69
C MET A 51 -13.72 -1.53 10.43
N TYR A 52 -14.75 -0.71 10.58
CA TYR A 52 -15.72 -0.34 9.54
C TYR A 52 -16.52 -1.51 8.92
N CYS A 53 -16.50 -2.68 9.52
CA CYS A 53 -17.25 -3.87 9.12
C CYS A 53 -17.68 -4.67 10.34
N VAL A 54 -18.51 -5.72 10.15
CA VAL A 54 -18.84 -6.66 11.21
C VAL A 54 -17.58 -7.48 11.55
N PRO A 55 -17.21 -7.62 12.85
CA PRO A 55 -16.07 -8.45 13.26
C PRO A 55 -16.24 -9.90 12.83
N ASN A 56 -15.16 -10.51 12.34
CA ASN A 56 -15.12 -11.94 12.05
C ASN A 56 -13.96 -12.59 12.81
N PRO A 57 -14.22 -13.23 13.96
CA PRO A 57 -13.18 -13.84 14.81
C PRO A 57 -12.47 -15.02 14.15
N ASP A 58 -13.08 -15.65 13.13
CA ASP A 58 -12.52 -16.82 12.45
C ASP A 58 -11.44 -16.45 11.43
N VAL A 59 -11.27 -15.16 11.12
CA VAL A 59 -10.22 -14.70 10.22
C VAL A 59 -8.84 -14.94 10.84
N LYS A 60 -8.02 -15.76 10.17
CA LYS A 60 -6.62 -15.98 10.57
C LYS A 60 -5.80 -14.72 10.35
N LEU A 61 -5.13 -14.25 11.40
CA LEU A 61 -4.23 -13.10 11.30
C LEU A 61 -2.98 -13.44 10.49
N LEU A 62 -2.64 -12.57 9.54
CA LEU A 62 -1.42 -12.65 8.74
C LEU A 62 -0.50 -11.48 9.07
N LYS A 63 0.81 -11.70 8.99
CA LYS A 63 1.84 -10.67 9.03
C LYS A 63 2.37 -10.40 7.62
N LEU A 64 3.03 -9.26 7.44
CA LEU A 64 3.71 -8.97 6.16
C LEU A 64 4.68 -10.09 5.78
N ALA A 65 5.42 -10.65 6.74
CA ALA A 65 6.36 -11.74 6.50
C ALA A 65 5.69 -13.01 5.94
N ASP A 66 4.45 -13.30 6.35
CA ASP A 66 3.69 -14.45 5.83
C ASP A 66 3.36 -14.26 4.35
N VAL A 67 2.94 -13.03 3.97
CA VAL A 67 2.65 -12.70 2.57
C VAL A 67 3.93 -12.72 1.73
N VAL A 68 5.03 -12.15 2.24
CA VAL A 68 6.34 -12.18 1.56
C VAL A 68 6.76 -13.61 1.29
N LYS A 69 6.76 -14.46 2.32
CA LYS A 69 7.14 -15.88 2.19
C LYS A 69 6.24 -16.63 1.19
N ALA A 70 4.93 -16.39 1.24
CA ALA A 70 3.99 -17.01 0.29
C ALA A 70 4.27 -16.57 -1.16
N MET A 71 4.62 -15.29 -1.38
CA MET A 71 4.95 -14.78 -2.71
C MET A 71 6.31 -15.28 -3.19
N GLN A 72 7.31 -15.36 -2.32
CA GLN A 72 8.61 -15.96 -2.64
C GLN A 72 8.44 -17.41 -3.12
N LEU A 73 7.68 -18.21 -2.38
CA LEU A 73 7.42 -19.62 -2.75
C LEU A 73 6.61 -19.71 -4.04
N LYS A 74 5.54 -18.92 -4.19
CA LYS A 74 4.67 -18.95 -5.37
C LYS A 74 5.40 -18.63 -6.67
N HIS A 75 6.33 -17.68 -6.61
CA HIS A 75 7.02 -17.16 -7.79
C HIS A 75 8.43 -17.70 -7.93
N ASP A 76 8.88 -18.58 -7.03
CA ASP A 76 10.24 -19.10 -6.99
C ASP A 76 11.30 -17.98 -7.04
N VAL A 77 11.17 -17.02 -6.12
CA VAL A 77 12.09 -15.88 -5.96
C VAL A 77 12.59 -15.81 -4.53
N TYR A 78 13.86 -15.46 -4.33
CA TYR A 78 14.44 -15.34 -3.00
C TYR A 78 14.37 -13.91 -2.46
N TYR A 79 14.75 -12.92 -3.28
CA TYR A 79 14.81 -11.55 -2.82
C TYR A 79 13.46 -10.83 -2.91
N THR A 80 13.14 -10.06 -1.86
CA THR A 80 11.97 -9.17 -1.81
C THR A 80 12.43 -7.76 -1.48
N PHE A 81 12.11 -6.80 -2.34
CA PHE A 81 12.43 -5.39 -2.15
C PHE A 81 11.25 -4.66 -1.53
N LEU A 82 11.50 -4.01 -0.40
CA LEU A 82 10.51 -3.26 0.36
C LEU A 82 10.89 -1.78 0.44
N GLY A 83 9.96 -0.90 0.11
CA GLY A 83 10.16 0.55 0.09
C GLY A 83 10.14 1.23 1.47
N MET A 84 10.47 0.52 2.55
CA MET A 84 10.50 1.08 3.90
C MET A 84 11.71 1.98 4.09
N LYS A 85 11.52 3.10 4.83
CA LYS A 85 12.56 4.08 5.13
C LYS A 85 12.67 4.34 6.63
N LYS A 86 13.84 4.70 7.12
CA LYS A 86 14.05 5.17 8.51
C LYS A 86 13.19 6.41 8.81
N ALA A 87 12.93 7.24 7.79
CA ALA A 87 12.10 8.44 7.89
C ALA A 87 10.60 8.16 8.07
N ASP A 88 10.12 6.93 7.83
CA ASP A 88 8.69 6.59 7.92
C ASP A 88 8.16 6.46 9.37
N GLY A 89 9.05 6.38 10.37
CA GLY A 89 8.68 6.31 11.77
C GLY A 89 9.71 5.62 12.65
N MET A 90 9.55 5.78 13.98
CA MET A 90 10.50 5.28 14.96
C MET A 90 10.72 3.77 14.87
N ASN A 91 9.65 2.99 14.81
CA ASN A 91 9.75 1.53 14.75
C ASN A 91 10.51 1.04 13.51
N ARG A 92 10.29 1.70 12.35
CA ARG A 92 11.03 1.38 11.12
C ARG A 92 12.49 1.78 11.22
N ARG A 93 12.77 2.92 11.85
CA ARG A 93 14.14 3.39 12.09
C ARG A 93 14.92 2.39 12.94
N LEU A 94 14.36 1.97 14.08
CA LEU A 94 14.99 0.99 14.97
C LEU A 94 15.24 -0.34 14.25
N MET A 95 14.25 -0.84 13.51
CA MET A 95 14.39 -2.07 12.75
C MET A 95 15.50 -1.95 11.69
N LEU A 96 15.51 -0.88 10.88
CA LEU A 96 16.46 -0.69 9.78
C LEU A 96 17.88 -0.43 10.29
N ASN A 97 18.06 0.26 11.42
CA ASN A 97 19.37 0.41 12.05
C ASN A 97 19.98 -0.95 12.43
N GLY A 98 19.16 -1.91 12.84
CA GLY A 98 19.62 -3.26 13.11
C GLY A 98 20.08 -4.05 11.87
N TYR A 99 19.82 -3.54 10.66
CA TYR A 99 20.23 -4.16 9.38
C TYR A 99 21.30 -3.36 8.63
N GLU A 100 21.76 -2.24 9.17
CA GLU A 100 22.69 -1.32 8.50
C GLU A 100 24.02 -2.02 8.15
N GLU A 101 24.63 -2.73 9.11
CA GLU A 101 25.87 -3.49 8.92
C GLU A 101 25.74 -4.64 7.90
N LYS A 102 24.51 -5.09 7.63
CA LYS A 102 24.16 -6.11 6.64
C LYS A 102 23.75 -5.55 5.28
N GLY A 103 24.00 -4.24 5.03
CA GLY A 103 23.59 -3.58 3.79
C GLY A 103 22.07 -3.50 3.61
N TYR A 104 21.33 -3.40 4.71
CA TYR A 104 19.85 -3.37 4.72
C TYR A 104 19.21 -4.62 4.12
N GLU A 105 19.81 -5.79 4.33
CA GLU A 105 19.27 -7.09 3.95
C GLU A 105 19.04 -7.96 5.18
N ASN A 106 17.94 -8.68 5.22
CA ASN A 106 17.65 -9.67 6.25
C ASN A 106 16.79 -10.82 5.67
N ASN A 107 17.39 -12.01 5.56
CA ASN A 107 16.73 -13.23 5.07
C ASN A 107 15.98 -13.00 3.73
N GLY A 108 16.65 -12.41 2.76
CA GLY A 108 16.10 -12.11 1.43
C GLY A 108 15.20 -10.88 1.37
N MET A 109 14.91 -10.22 2.48
CA MET A 109 14.21 -8.94 2.50
C MET A 109 15.22 -7.79 2.40
N CYS A 110 15.12 -7.00 1.35
CA CYS A 110 16.02 -5.89 1.03
C CYS A 110 15.30 -4.55 1.15
N TYR A 111 15.97 -3.56 1.70
CA TYR A 111 15.41 -2.21 1.97
C TYR A 111 16.24 -1.14 1.28
N PRO A 112 16.21 -1.05 -0.07
CA PRO A 112 17.10 -0.16 -0.84
C PRO A 112 16.86 1.33 -0.60
N LEU A 113 15.73 1.69 0.00
CA LEU A 113 15.36 3.08 0.29
C LEU A 113 15.53 3.42 1.78
N ALA A 114 16.23 2.57 2.58
CA ALA A 114 16.30 2.70 4.04
C ALA A 114 16.70 4.11 4.51
N ASP A 115 17.70 4.73 3.88
CA ASP A 115 18.22 6.05 4.24
C ASP A 115 17.61 7.22 3.46
N TRP A 116 16.67 6.93 2.54
CA TRP A 116 16.04 7.97 1.73
C TRP A 116 15.02 8.79 2.52
N THR A 117 15.04 10.10 2.26
CA THR A 117 13.99 11.02 2.73
C THR A 117 12.85 11.12 1.70
N GLN A 118 11.73 11.74 2.09
CA GLN A 118 10.66 12.05 1.16
C GLN A 118 11.14 12.98 0.01
N LYS A 119 12.07 13.89 0.31
CA LYS A 119 12.65 14.80 -0.69
C LYS A 119 13.44 14.02 -1.74
N ASP A 120 14.24 13.04 -1.31
CA ASP A 120 15.02 12.19 -2.22
C ASP A 120 14.12 11.38 -3.16
N ILE A 121 13.05 10.80 -2.61
CA ILE A 121 12.04 10.07 -3.41
C ILE A 121 11.44 10.97 -4.49
N LEU A 122 10.96 12.16 -4.11
CA LEU A 122 10.33 13.08 -5.08
C LEU A 122 11.33 13.58 -6.13
N ALA A 123 12.58 13.85 -5.73
CA ALA A 123 13.64 14.22 -6.66
C ALA A 123 13.94 13.11 -7.66
N TYR A 124 14.07 11.88 -7.18
CA TYR A 124 14.27 10.70 -8.04
C TYR A 124 13.11 10.47 -9.00
N MET A 125 11.87 10.58 -8.51
CA MET A 125 10.68 10.42 -9.34
C MET A 125 10.64 11.46 -10.47
N LYS A 126 10.92 12.73 -10.15
CA LYS A 126 11.00 13.82 -11.13
C LYS A 126 12.09 13.56 -12.18
N GLN A 127 13.30 13.20 -11.73
CA GLN A 127 14.44 12.91 -12.62
C GLN A 127 14.16 11.76 -13.59
N ASN A 128 13.39 10.76 -13.16
CA ASN A 128 13.07 9.56 -13.95
C ASN A 128 11.70 9.62 -14.65
N ASN A 129 11.05 10.78 -14.66
CA ASN A 129 9.71 10.97 -15.24
C ASN A 129 8.70 9.95 -14.72
N LEU A 130 8.75 9.66 -13.40
CA LEU A 130 7.77 8.81 -12.75
C LEU A 130 6.58 9.66 -12.29
N PRO A 131 5.35 9.12 -12.40
CA PRO A 131 4.16 9.85 -12.00
C PRO A 131 4.15 10.12 -10.49
N GLU A 132 3.77 11.33 -10.11
CA GLU A 132 3.65 11.69 -8.68
C GLU A 132 2.47 10.91 -8.03
N PRO A 133 2.61 10.55 -6.75
CA PRO A 133 1.53 9.93 -6.01
C PRO A 133 0.36 10.91 -5.86
N VAL A 134 -0.87 10.38 -5.90
CA VAL A 134 -2.08 11.17 -5.68
C VAL A 134 -2.03 11.79 -4.28
N ARG A 135 -2.29 13.09 -4.20
CA ARG A 135 -2.45 13.80 -2.93
C ARG A 135 -3.93 13.85 -2.57
N TYR A 136 -4.27 13.29 -1.43
CA TYR A 136 -5.60 13.40 -0.85
C TYR A 136 -5.61 14.60 0.12
N GLY A 137 -6.31 15.68 -0.26
CA GLY A 137 -6.27 16.95 0.47
C GLY A 137 -4.92 17.63 0.42
N ASN A 138 -4.55 18.34 1.50
CA ASN A 138 -3.29 19.10 1.59
C ASN A 138 -2.09 18.28 2.11
N LYS A 139 -2.28 17.02 2.41
CA LYS A 139 -1.24 16.15 2.97
C LYS A 139 -0.59 15.29 1.89
N ALA A 140 0.68 14.95 2.10
CA ALA A 140 1.33 13.93 1.27
C ALA A 140 0.54 12.61 1.35
N SER A 141 0.38 11.94 0.21
CA SER A 141 -0.39 10.71 0.15
C SER A 141 0.28 9.59 0.95
N ASN A 142 -0.48 9.02 1.88
CA ASN A 142 -0.13 7.77 2.57
C ASN A 142 -0.85 6.55 1.96
N GLY A 143 -1.34 6.69 0.72
CA GLY A 143 -2.22 5.71 0.09
C GLY A 143 -3.70 5.93 0.45
N ILE A 144 -4.56 5.03 -0.04
CA ILE A 144 -5.99 5.06 0.30
C ILE A 144 -6.15 4.68 1.77
N GLY A 145 -6.86 5.52 2.51
CA GLY A 145 -7.15 5.30 3.93
C GLY A 145 -8.60 5.66 4.27
N PHE A 146 -9.06 5.19 5.42
CA PHE A 146 -10.36 5.55 5.99
C PHE A 146 -10.27 6.94 6.64
N ASN A 147 -10.14 7.98 5.81
CA ASN A 147 -10.10 9.38 6.25
C ASN A 147 -10.90 10.25 5.29
N ILE A 148 -11.33 11.41 5.80
CA ILE A 148 -12.21 12.30 5.08
C ILE A 148 -11.62 12.84 3.78
N ASP A 149 -10.34 13.20 3.76
CA ASP A 149 -9.69 13.75 2.57
C ASP A 149 -9.71 12.75 1.41
N CYS A 150 -9.41 11.48 1.70
CA CYS A 150 -9.47 10.40 0.73
C CYS A 150 -10.89 10.17 0.21
N PHE A 151 -11.88 10.18 1.10
CA PHE A 151 -13.28 9.94 0.74
C PHE A 151 -13.87 11.09 -0.08
N LEU A 152 -13.54 12.35 0.24
CA LEU A 152 -13.94 13.51 -0.56
C LEU A 152 -13.30 13.48 -1.95
N TRP A 153 -12.02 13.14 -2.04
CA TRP A 153 -11.35 13.00 -3.31
C TRP A 153 -11.96 11.88 -4.16
N LEU A 154 -12.24 10.72 -3.57
CA LEU A 154 -12.91 9.61 -4.27
C LEU A 154 -14.33 10.00 -4.70
N ARG A 155 -15.10 10.70 -3.83
CA ARG A 155 -16.43 11.17 -4.15
C ARG A 155 -16.44 12.06 -5.40
N SER A 156 -15.45 12.92 -5.54
CA SER A 156 -15.36 13.87 -6.65
C SER A 156 -14.77 13.26 -7.93
N ASN A 157 -13.82 12.32 -7.83
CA ASN A 157 -13.05 11.84 -8.97
C ASN A 157 -13.39 10.40 -9.39
N TYR A 158 -13.76 9.54 -8.42
CA TYR A 158 -14.04 8.12 -8.62
C TYR A 158 -15.20 7.64 -7.73
N PRO A 159 -16.43 8.14 -7.93
CA PRO A 159 -17.56 7.81 -7.08
C PRO A 159 -17.89 6.31 -7.08
N ALA A 160 -17.68 5.61 -8.18
CA ALA A 160 -17.87 4.16 -8.25
C ALA A 160 -16.87 3.40 -7.35
N ASP A 161 -15.62 3.85 -7.25
CA ASP A 161 -14.64 3.26 -6.35
C ASP A 161 -15.00 3.50 -4.88
N LEU A 162 -15.49 4.70 -4.56
CA LEU A 162 -16.01 5.00 -3.22
C LEU A 162 -17.14 4.05 -2.83
N GLN A 163 -18.08 3.79 -3.74
CA GLN A 163 -19.17 2.83 -3.49
C GLN A 163 -18.65 1.41 -3.28
N LYS A 164 -17.63 0.96 -4.02
CA LYS A 164 -16.99 -0.33 -3.78
C LYS A 164 -16.37 -0.41 -2.39
N ILE A 165 -15.72 0.68 -1.93
CA ILE A 165 -15.12 0.74 -0.59
C ILE A 165 -16.22 0.68 0.49
N ILE A 166 -17.28 1.47 0.36
CA ILE A 166 -18.41 1.45 1.31
C ILE A 166 -19.11 0.09 1.31
N LYS A 167 -19.25 -0.56 0.15
CA LYS A 167 -19.81 -1.92 0.07
C LYS A 167 -18.95 -2.95 0.81
N ALA A 168 -17.61 -2.84 0.70
CA ALA A 168 -16.69 -3.75 1.38
C ALA A 168 -16.59 -3.46 2.88
N PHE A 169 -16.75 -2.19 3.27
CA PHE A 169 -16.65 -1.68 4.64
C PHE A 169 -17.84 -0.78 4.97
N PRO A 170 -19.03 -1.34 5.23
CA PRO A 170 -20.27 -0.56 5.30
C PRO A 170 -20.27 0.59 6.31
N MET A 171 -19.60 0.41 7.46
CA MET A 171 -19.52 1.44 8.50
C MET A 171 -18.59 2.60 8.10
N SER A 172 -17.80 2.48 7.02
CA SER A 172 -16.94 3.57 6.55
C SER A 172 -17.71 4.73 5.93
N GLY A 173 -18.96 4.50 5.50
CA GLY A 173 -19.86 5.56 5.04
C GLY A 173 -20.13 6.64 6.09
N ARG A 174 -19.97 6.31 7.39
CA ARG A 174 -20.06 7.24 8.51
C ARG A 174 -19.10 8.43 8.38
N ILE A 175 -17.92 8.23 7.79
CA ILE A 175 -16.93 9.30 7.58
C ILE A 175 -17.52 10.45 6.77
N LEU A 176 -18.23 10.15 5.69
CA LEU A 176 -18.91 11.19 4.88
C LEU A 176 -20.15 11.72 5.57
N PHE A 177 -20.94 10.85 6.22
CA PHE A 177 -22.12 11.26 6.95
C PHE A 177 -21.79 12.29 8.04
N GLU A 178 -20.76 12.06 8.84
CA GLU A 178 -20.31 12.99 9.88
C GLU A 178 -19.82 14.31 9.30
N TYR A 179 -19.11 14.27 8.18
CA TYR A 179 -18.66 15.48 7.49
C TYR A 179 -19.82 16.30 6.94
N ASP A 180 -20.76 15.66 6.23
CA ASP A 180 -21.89 16.33 5.57
C ASP A 180 -22.89 16.91 6.59
N ASN A 181 -22.97 16.35 7.80
CA ASN A 181 -23.86 16.82 8.87
C ASN A 181 -23.16 17.67 9.95
N GLY A 182 -21.88 18.03 9.75
CA GLY A 182 -21.15 18.87 10.69
C GLY A 182 -20.92 18.27 12.08
N THR A 183 -21.07 16.96 12.22
CA THR A 183 -20.82 16.23 13.46
C THR A 183 -19.31 16.02 13.58
N LYS A 184 -18.64 16.89 14.36
CA LYS A 184 -17.24 16.71 14.77
C LYS A 184 -17.16 15.93 16.04
#